data_3644e2c58db823664fd141470a24d547
#
_entry.id   3644e2c58db823664fd141470a24d547
#
_cell.length_a   1.000
_cell.length_b   1.000
_cell.length_c   1.000
_cell.angle_alpha   90.00
_cell.angle_beta   90.00
_cell.angle_gamma   90.00
#
_symmetry.space_group_name_H-M   'P 1'
#
loop_
_entity.id
_entity.type
_entity.pdbx_description
1 polymer ?
#
loop_
_entity_poly.entity_id
_entity_poly.type
_entity_poly.pdbx_seq_one_letter_code
_entity_poly.pdbx_strand_id
1 'polypeptide(L)'
;MSFQNHSSIGLLTIRFTFAHMSFVIPHTIKKNTFLLSADRCIFWEDEKTLILSDLHLGKTGHFRKSGIAIPQAVFKEDMQRLVTQLQVFKPVQVIIIGDMFHSEANREHDFFLKWRQDFSSLPIHLIKGNHDILKKEWYALADITIHTCEMAIGNFIFVHDVYDCTFPEQGYIFSGHIHPSVTIRGLGKQSLTFPCFYFGKQYAVLPAFSKFTGTFTIEQKEGENVFALVKQTIISI
;
A
#
# COMPACT_ATOMS: atom_id res chain seq x y z
N MET A 1 23.51 -56.29 0.97
CA MET A 1 22.87 -55.41 0.01
C MET A 1 22.10 -54.34 0.78
N SER A 2 22.72 -53.17 0.87
CA SER A 2 22.21 -52.03 1.63
C SER A 2 21.47 -51.11 0.68
N PHE A 3 20.24 -50.74 0.97
CA PHE A 3 19.55 -49.63 0.30
C PHE A 3 19.46 -48.46 1.28
N GLN A 4 20.24 -47.43 0.98
CA GLN A 4 20.12 -46.14 1.62
C GLN A 4 18.95 -45.37 0.99
N ASN A 5 17.98 -44.99 1.79
CA ASN A 5 16.94 -44.03 1.42
C ASN A 5 17.47 -42.61 1.66
N HIS A 6 17.76 -41.88 0.58
CA HIS A 6 17.95 -40.44 0.61
C HIS A 6 16.58 -39.78 0.45
N SER A 7 16.08 -39.20 1.53
CA SER A 7 14.96 -38.27 1.50
C SER A 7 15.44 -36.91 1.02
N SER A 8 15.15 -36.59 -0.24
CA SER A 8 15.36 -35.25 -0.83
C SER A 8 14.29 -34.32 -0.31
N ILE A 9 14.68 -33.39 0.55
CA ILE A 9 13.87 -32.22 0.90
C ILE A 9 13.86 -31.31 -0.35
N GLY A 10 12.74 -31.31 -1.06
CA GLY A 10 12.55 -30.44 -2.21
C GLY A 10 12.48 -28.96 -1.77
N LEU A 11 13.53 -28.20 -2.02
CA LEU A 11 13.50 -26.74 -2.01
C LEU A 11 12.51 -26.30 -3.09
N LEU A 12 11.37 -25.77 -2.69
CA LEU A 12 10.39 -25.15 -3.58
C LEU A 12 10.97 -23.82 -4.08
N THR A 13 11.75 -23.89 -5.17
CA THR A 13 12.24 -22.70 -5.87
C THR A 13 11.07 -22.08 -6.62
N ILE A 14 10.47 -21.03 -6.09
CA ILE A 14 9.47 -20.23 -6.79
C ILE A 14 10.22 -19.54 -7.96
N ARG A 15 10.04 -20.08 -9.17
CA ARG A 15 10.49 -19.43 -10.40
C ARG A 15 9.54 -18.30 -10.73
N PHE A 16 9.93 -17.06 -10.37
CA PHE A 16 9.29 -15.86 -10.89
C PHE A 16 9.60 -15.72 -12.38
N THR A 17 8.58 -15.71 -13.22
CA THR A 17 8.74 -15.36 -14.64
C THR A 17 9.02 -13.87 -14.77
N PHE A 18 10.12 -13.51 -15.42
CA PHE A 18 10.73 -12.17 -15.51
C PHE A 18 9.85 -11.06 -16.13
N ALA A 19 8.65 -11.35 -16.62
CA ALA A 19 7.82 -10.39 -17.36
C ALA A 19 7.05 -9.36 -16.51
N HIS A 20 6.95 -9.54 -15.17
CA HIS A 20 6.21 -8.62 -14.26
C HIS A 20 6.89 -8.50 -12.89
N MET A 21 8.21 -8.46 -12.85
CA MET A 21 8.92 -8.20 -11.60
C MET A 21 8.84 -6.71 -11.26
N SER A 22 7.79 -6.31 -10.57
CA SER A 22 7.87 -5.21 -9.63
C SER A 22 9.00 -5.55 -8.69
N PHE A 23 10.07 -4.72 -8.60
CA PHE A 23 11.14 -5.01 -7.67
C PHE A 23 10.57 -4.98 -6.27
N VAL A 24 10.73 -6.07 -5.56
CA VAL A 24 10.29 -6.24 -4.18
C VAL A 24 11.54 -6.38 -3.33
N ILE A 25 11.63 -5.63 -2.24
CA ILE A 25 12.73 -5.72 -1.29
C ILE A 25 12.21 -6.04 0.11
N PRO A 26 12.90 -6.91 0.88
CA PRO A 26 12.52 -7.19 2.25
C PRO A 26 12.98 -6.07 3.18
N HIS A 27 12.14 -5.76 4.18
CA HIS A 27 12.46 -4.90 5.30
C HIS A 27 11.97 -5.53 6.60
N THR A 28 12.82 -5.60 7.62
CA THR A 28 12.49 -6.27 8.88
C THR A 28 12.18 -5.26 9.97
N ILE A 29 11.02 -5.42 10.62
CA ILE A 29 10.60 -4.61 11.77
C ILE A 29 10.15 -5.56 12.88
N LYS A 30 10.72 -5.43 14.10
CA LYS A 30 10.34 -6.26 15.25
C LYS A 30 10.28 -7.77 14.94
N LYS A 31 11.24 -8.28 14.17
CA LYS A 31 11.36 -9.68 13.73
C LYS A 31 10.27 -10.14 12.74
N ASN A 32 9.48 -9.25 12.19
CA ASN A 32 8.55 -9.54 11.11
C ASN A 32 9.12 -9.06 9.78
N THR A 33 8.81 -9.76 8.71
CA THR A 33 9.29 -9.45 7.34
C THR A 33 8.21 -8.75 6.55
N PHE A 34 8.56 -7.57 6.03
CA PHE A 34 7.72 -6.75 5.18
C PHE A 34 8.35 -6.64 3.80
N LEU A 35 7.69 -7.16 2.77
CA LEU A 35 8.13 -7.05 1.39
C LEU A 35 7.60 -5.74 0.79
N LEU A 36 8.48 -4.79 0.56
CA LEU A 36 8.16 -3.49 -0.04
C LEU A 36 8.07 -3.68 -1.55
N SER A 37 6.94 -3.31 -2.17
CA SER A 37 6.74 -3.39 -3.61
C SER A 37 6.90 -2.02 -4.27
N ALA A 38 7.59 -1.96 -5.41
CA ALA A 38 7.64 -0.75 -6.24
C ALA A 38 6.26 -0.28 -6.72
N ASP A 39 5.24 -1.13 -6.62
CA ASP A 39 3.84 -0.79 -6.87
C ASP A 39 3.14 -0.13 -5.68
N ARG A 40 3.91 0.40 -4.71
CA ARG A 40 3.44 1.23 -3.60
C ARG A 40 2.56 0.49 -2.59
N CYS A 41 2.87 -0.75 -2.32
CA CYS A 41 2.24 -1.53 -1.26
C CYS A 41 3.30 -2.35 -0.51
N ILE A 42 2.91 -2.87 0.63
CA ILE A 42 3.73 -3.73 1.48
C ILE A 42 3.02 -5.07 1.61
N PHE A 43 3.75 -6.17 1.47
CA PHE A 43 3.24 -7.47 1.86
C PHE A 43 3.92 -7.93 3.15
N TRP A 44 3.13 -8.10 4.21
CA TRP A 44 3.58 -8.62 5.48
C TRP A 44 3.54 -10.15 5.44
N GLU A 45 4.72 -10.77 5.34
CA GLU A 45 4.84 -12.21 5.11
C GLU A 45 4.27 -13.05 6.27
N ASP A 46 4.55 -12.66 7.52
CA ASP A 46 4.16 -13.41 8.71
C ASP A 46 2.64 -13.51 8.85
N GLU A 47 1.90 -12.48 8.48
CA GLU A 47 0.43 -12.40 8.54
C GLU A 47 -0.23 -12.60 7.16
N LYS A 48 0.55 -12.80 6.10
CA LYS A 48 0.07 -12.89 4.70
C LYS A 48 -0.88 -11.76 4.34
N THR A 49 -0.56 -10.56 4.78
CA THR A 49 -1.41 -9.37 4.69
C THR A 49 -0.86 -8.39 3.68
N LEU A 50 -1.69 -7.94 2.73
CA LEU A 50 -1.33 -6.83 1.84
C LEU A 50 -1.73 -5.51 2.50
N ILE A 51 -0.77 -4.57 2.60
CA ILE A 51 -0.95 -3.27 3.24
C ILE A 51 -0.70 -2.19 2.19
N LEU A 52 -1.64 -1.26 2.06
CA LEU A 52 -1.54 -0.12 1.16
C LEU A 52 -2.30 1.08 1.75
N SER A 53 -2.06 2.27 1.18
CA SER A 53 -2.60 3.54 1.68
C SER A 53 -3.02 4.43 0.52
N ASP A 54 -3.99 5.32 0.75
CA ASP A 54 -4.30 6.45 -0.12
C ASP A 54 -4.58 6.05 -1.58
N LEU A 55 -5.58 5.17 -1.78
CA LEU A 55 -6.00 4.73 -3.12
C LEU A 55 -6.73 5.84 -3.87
N HIS A 56 -7.46 6.71 -3.15
CA HIS A 56 -8.22 7.81 -3.71
C HIS A 56 -9.11 7.43 -4.91
N LEU A 57 -9.74 6.28 -4.85
CA LEU A 57 -10.71 5.85 -5.87
C LEU A 57 -11.85 6.87 -5.97
N GLY A 58 -12.28 7.18 -7.18
CA GLY A 58 -13.29 8.21 -7.41
C GLY A 58 -12.73 9.61 -7.66
N LYS A 59 -11.45 9.87 -7.37
CA LYS A 59 -10.82 11.19 -7.53
C LYS A 59 -10.86 11.70 -8.96
N THR A 60 -10.57 10.84 -9.94
CA THR A 60 -10.61 11.24 -11.36
C THR A 60 -12.03 11.55 -11.81
N GLY A 61 -13.03 10.86 -11.28
CA GLY A 61 -14.44 11.16 -11.50
C GLY A 61 -14.86 12.50 -10.92
N HIS A 62 -14.38 12.84 -9.74
CA HIS A 62 -14.61 14.13 -9.07
C HIS A 62 -14.08 15.29 -9.90
N PHE A 63 -12.83 15.22 -10.35
CA PHE A 63 -12.21 16.25 -11.18
C PHE A 63 -12.93 16.44 -12.52
N ARG A 64 -13.40 15.35 -13.17
CA ARG A 64 -14.20 15.45 -14.40
C ARG A 64 -15.53 16.14 -14.18
N LYS A 65 -16.21 15.89 -13.05
CA LYS A 65 -17.45 16.62 -12.68
C LYS A 65 -17.17 18.11 -12.51
N SER A 66 -15.98 18.48 -12.06
CA SER A 66 -15.52 19.88 -11.92
C SER A 66 -14.97 20.49 -13.23
N GLY A 67 -15.14 19.83 -14.38
CA GLY A 67 -14.70 20.32 -15.68
C GLY A 67 -13.21 20.08 -16.00
N ILE A 68 -12.47 19.37 -15.16
CA ILE A 68 -11.06 19.06 -15.39
C ILE A 68 -10.95 17.73 -16.12
N ALA A 69 -10.37 17.73 -17.32
CA ALA A 69 -10.22 16.53 -18.15
C ALA A 69 -9.13 15.61 -17.62
N ILE A 70 -9.51 14.63 -16.78
CA ILE A 70 -8.63 13.55 -16.33
C ILE A 70 -8.95 12.26 -17.10
N PRO A 71 -7.95 11.57 -17.68
CA PRO A 71 -8.16 10.32 -18.38
C PRO A 71 -8.71 9.22 -17.44
N GLN A 72 -9.69 8.46 -17.91
CA GLN A 72 -10.19 7.28 -17.17
C GLN A 72 -9.12 6.19 -16.97
N ALA A 73 -8.08 6.21 -17.80
CA ALA A 73 -6.96 5.28 -17.72
C ALA A 73 -6.32 5.25 -16.32
N VAL A 74 -6.26 6.40 -15.62
CA VAL A 74 -5.65 6.50 -14.29
C VAL A 74 -6.31 5.56 -13.29
N PHE A 75 -7.63 5.60 -13.17
CA PHE A 75 -8.38 4.68 -12.29
C PHE A 75 -8.16 3.21 -12.69
N LYS A 76 -8.24 2.93 -13.99
CA LYS A 76 -8.06 1.57 -14.50
C LYS A 76 -6.65 1.02 -14.22
N GLU A 77 -5.63 1.85 -14.38
CA GLU A 77 -4.23 1.48 -14.07
C GLU A 77 -4.03 1.19 -12.58
N ASP A 78 -4.59 2.00 -11.68
CA ASP A 78 -4.49 1.78 -10.24
C ASP A 78 -5.21 0.47 -9.84
N MET A 79 -6.41 0.20 -10.38
CA MET A 79 -7.12 -1.04 -10.13
C MET A 79 -6.39 -2.26 -10.70
N GLN A 80 -5.82 -2.16 -11.89
CA GLN A 80 -5.05 -3.25 -12.50
C GLN A 80 -3.79 -3.56 -11.71
N ARG A 81 -3.10 -2.53 -11.19
CA ARG A 81 -1.95 -2.70 -10.31
C ARG A 81 -2.34 -3.38 -9.01
N LEU A 82 -3.48 -3.02 -8.38
CA LEU A 82 -4.00 -3.70 -7.19
C LEU A 82 -4.24 -5.19 -7.47
N VAL A 83 -4.94 -5.51 -8.56
CA VAL A 83 -5.19 -6.92 -8.98
C VAL A 83 -3.87 -7.68 -9.16
N THR A 84 -2.88 -7.06 -9.80
CA THR A 84 -1.56 -7.66 -9.98
C THR A 84 -0.91 -8.00 -8.63
N GLN A 85 -0.96 -7.09 -7.65
CA GLN A 85 -0.39 -7.35 -6.33
C GLN A 85 -1.14 -8.46 -5.58
N LEU A 86 -2.48 -8.50 -5.69
CA LEU A 86 -3.29 -9.59 -5.12
C LEU A 86 -2.93 -10.96 -5.75
N GLN A 87 -2.69 -11.00 -7.05
CA GLN A 87 -2.29 -12.24 -7.75
C GLN A 87 -0.88 -12.69 -7.39
N VAL A 88 0.05 -11.75 -7.23
CA VAL A 88 1.46 -12.02 -6.90
C VAL A 88 1.59 -12.52 -5.47
N PHE A 89 1.04 -11.78 -4.51
CA PHE A 89 1.24 -12.07 -3.08
C PHE A 89 0.21 -13.05 -2.51
N LYS A 90 -0.97 -13.16 -3.12
CA LYS A 90 -2.08 -14.02 -2.66
C LYS A 90 -2.37 -13.83 -1.17
N PRO A 91 -2.64 -12.59 -0.75
CA PRO A 91 -2.87 -12.28 0.66
C PRO A 91 -4.14 -12.97 1.17
N VAL A 92 -4.19 -13.22 2.48
CA VAL A 92 -5.39 -13.71 3.16
C VAL A 92 -6.31 -12.57 3.62
N GLN A 93 -5.78 -11.34 3.67
CA GLN A 93 -6.53 -10.11 3.95
C GLN A 93 -5.80 -8.89 3.39
N VAL A 94 -6.52 -7.79 3.26
CA VAL A 94 -5.99 -6.48 2.83
C VAL A 94 -6.26 -5.45 3.90
N ILE A 95 -5.25 -4.65 4.25
CA ILE A 95 -5.37 -3.49 5.13
C ILE A 95 -5.15 -2.23 4.28
N ILE A 96 -6.13 -1.34 4.29
CA ILE A 96 -6.06 -0.04 3.61
C ILE A 96 -5.97 1.05 4.68
N ILE A 97 -4.85 1.74 4.69
CA ILE A 97 -4.54 2.78 5.67
C ILE A 97 -5.09 4.13 5.18
N GLY A 98 -6.41 4.26 5.22
CA GLY A 98 -7.16 5.46 4.92
C GLY A 98 -7.22 5.90 3.47
N ASP A 99 -8.05 6.89 3.23
CA ASP A 99 -8.27 7.55 1.94
C ASP A 99 -8.43 6.57 0.78
N MET A 100 -9.24 5.52 1.03
CA MET A 100 -9.56 4.54 -0.01
C MET A 100 -10.40 5.19 -1.10
N PHE A 101 -11.35 6.05 -0.72
CA PHE A 101 -12.23 6.75 -1.64
C PHE A 101 -12.03 8.26 -1.55
N HIS A 102 -12.27 8.94 -2.68
CA HIS A 102 -12.21 10.38 -2.76
C HIS A 102 -13.55 10.90 -3.24
N SER A 103 -14.23 11.68 -2.40
CA SER A 103 -15.54 12.28 -2.72
C SER A 103 -16.77 11.34 -2.60
N GLU A 104 -17.94 11.92 -2.85
CA GLU A 104 -19.21 11.20 -2.95
C GLU A 104 -19.21 10.15 -4.06
N ALA A 105 -20.15 9.21 -3.99
CA ALA A 105 -20.27 8.11 -4.94
C ALA A 105 -20.35 8.59 -6.40
N ASN A 106 -19.58 7.92 -7.26
CA ASN A 106 -19.55 8.17 -8.69
C ASN A 106 -19.31 6.85 -9.45
N ARG A 107 -19.24 6.88 -10.79
CA ARG A 107 -19.10 5.67 -11.62
C ARG A 107 -17.87 4.81 -11.27
N GLU A 108 -16.81 5.38 -10.71
CA GLU A 108 -15.62 4.60 -10.32
C GLU A 108 -15.93 3.72 -9.10
N HIS A 109 -16.82 4.17 -8.21
CA HIS A 109 -17.33 3.35 -7.11
C HIS A 109 -18.15 2.14 -7.60
N ASP A 110 -18.97 2.33 -8.66
CA ASP A 110 -19.74 1.22 -9.27
C ASP A 110 -18.79 0.18 -9.89
N PHE A 111 -17.68 0.62 -10.51
CA PHE A 111 -16.66 -0.28 -11.01
C PHE A 111 -15.94 -1.03 -9.88
N PHE A 112 -15.67 -0.35 -8.77
CA PHE A 112 -15.10 -1.01 -7.60
C PHE A 112 -16.04 -2.08 -7.03
N LEU A 113 -17.33 -1.82 -6.91
CA LEU A 113 -18.31 -2.81 -6.45
C LEU A 113 -18.33 -4.06 -7.33
N LYS A 114 -18.26 -3.90 -8.66
CA LYS A 114 -18.16 -5.04 -9.58
C LYS A 114 -16.87 -5.83 -9.37
N TRP A 115 -15.74 -5.14 -9.29
CA TRP A 115 -14.46 -5.76 -9.01
C TRP A 115 -14.47 -6.50 -7.65
N ARG A 116 -15.11 -5.91 -6.65
CA ARG A 116 -15.21 -6.51 -5.31
C ARG A 116 -15.92 -7.87 -5.32
N GLN A 117 -16.88 -8.08 -6.21
CA GLN A 117 -17.58 -9.37 -6.35
C GLN A 117 -16.61 -10.49 -6.75
N ASP A 118 -15.62 -10.21 -7.60
CA ASP A 118 -14.61 -11.18 -8.03
C ASP A 118 -13.64 -11.56 -6.88
N PHE A 119 -13.52 -10.71 -5.86
CA PHE A 119 -12.68 -10.90 -4.68
C PHE A 119 -13.48 -10.96 -3.36
N SER A 120 -14.73 -11.41 -3.42
CA SER A 120 -15.66 -11.40 -2.28
C SER A 120 -15.17 -12.20 -1.06
N SER A 121 -14.37 -13.23 -1.26
CA SER A 121 -13.80 -14.04 -0.18
C SER A 121 -12.59 -13.41 0.52
N LEU A 122 -12.03 -12.30 -0.02
CA LEU A 122 -10.86 -11.63 0.54
C LEU A 122 -11.29 -10.53 1.52
N PRO A 123 -11.04 -10.66 2.84
CA PRO A 123 -11.33 -9.61 3.80
C PRO A 123 -10.58 -8.32 3.48
N ILE A 124 -11.30 -7.20 3.53
CA ILE A 124 -10.74 -5.84 3.36
C ILE A 124 -11.03 -5.04 4.62
N HIS A 125 -9.98 -4.57 5.27
CA HIS A 125 -10.04 -3.68 6.42
C HIS A 125 -9.64 -2.28 5.98
N LEU A 126 -10.48 -1.29 6.28
CA LEU A 126 -10.22 0.12 6.01
C LEU A 126 -10.06 0.86 7.34
N ILE A 127 -8.89 1.42 7.60
CA ILE A 127 -8.72 2.46 8.62
C ILE A 127 -9.21 3.76 7.97
N LYS A 128 -10.23 4.37 8.54
CA LYS A 128 -10.92 5.50 7.91
C LYS A 128 -10.00 6.72 7.83
N GLY A 129 -9.78 7.22 6.61
CA GLY A 129 -9.10 8.50 6.36
C GLY A 129 -10.09 9.67 6.26
N ASN A 130 -9.57 10.87 6.11
CA ASN A 130 -10.36 12.10 6.04
C ASN A 130 -11.19 12.23 4.73
N HIS A 131 -10.78 11.56 3.65
CA HIS A 131 -11.51 11.50 2.39
C HIS A 131 -12.56 10.37 2.33
N ASP A 132 -12.59 9.45 3.29
CA ASP A 132 -13.55 8.35 3.33
C ASP A 132 -14.90 8.81 3.89
N ILE A 133 -15.62 9.60 3.11
CA ILE A 133 -16.88 10.27 3.50
C ILE A 133 -18.15 9.53 3.03
N LEU A 134 -18.01 8.37 2.38
CA LEU A 134 -19.14 7.57 1.96
C LEU A 134 -19.99 7.10 3.16
N LYS A 135 -21.26 6.83 2.93
CA LYS A 135 -22.16 6.31 3.96
C LYS A 135 -21.78 4.90 4.37
N LYS A 136 -22.04 4.53 5.62
CA LYS A 136 -21.73 3.20 6.18
C LYS A 136 -22.33 2.05 5.37
N GLU A 137 -23.55 2.27 4.85
CA GLU A 137 -24.28 1.29 4.03
C GLU A 137 -23.51 0.95 2.73
N TRP A 138 -22.79 1.93 2.18
CA TRP A 138 -21.98 1.70 0.98
C TRP A 138 -20.79 0.78 1.27
N TYR A 139 -20.09 1.01 2.38
CA TYR A 139 -18.97 0.13 2.79
C TYR A 139 -19.47 -1.28 3.14
N ALA A 140 -20.65 -1.41 3.75
CA ALA A 140 -21.28 -2.68 4.01
C ALA A 140 -21.63 -3.42 2.70
N LEU A 141 -22.15 -2.70 1.68
CA LEU A 141 -22.41 -3.25 0.35
C LEU A 141 -21.11 -3.73 -0.34
N ALA A 142 -20.01 -3.03 -0.10
CA ALA A 142 -18.69 -3.39 -0.62
C ALA A 142 -18.01 -4.47 0.22
N ASP A 143 -18.65 -4.95 1.30
CA ASP A 143 -18.08 -5.91 2.25
C ASP A 143 -16.69 -5.47 2.75
N ILE A 144 -16.61 -4.21 3.22
CA ILE A 144 -15.42 -3.58 3.80
C ILE A 144 -15.64 -3.38 5.30
N THR A 145 -14.73 -3.92 6.11
CA THR A 145 -14.71 -3.67 7.55
C THR A 145 -14.04 -2.34 7.86
N ILE A 146 -14.79 -1.39 8.46
CA ILE A 146 -14.28 -0.05 8.79
C ILE A 146 -13.75 -0.04 10.22
N HIS A 147 -12.57 0.54 10.38
CA HIS A 147 -11.96 0.94 11.65
C HIS A 147 -11.91 2.47 11.69
N THR A 148 -12.59 3.09 12.66
CA THR A 148 -12.77 4.55 12.68
C THR A 148 -11.53 5.34 13.08
N CYS A 149 -10.65 4.73 13.88
CA CYS A 149 -9.43 5.38 14.37
C CYS A 149 -8.20 4.54 14.03
N GLU A 150 -8.16 3.29 14.49
CA GLU A 150 -7.01 2.43 14.37
C GLU A 150 -7.42 0.95 14.25
N MET A 151 -6.49 0.14 13.76
CA MET A 151 -6.53 -1.32 13.81
C MET A 151 -5.19 -1.83 14.32
N ALA A 152 -5.19 -2.85 15.18
CA ALA A 152 -3.95 -3.44 15.70
C ALA A 152 -3.89 -4.95 15.38
N ILE A 153 -2.69 -5.43 15.01
CA ILE A 153 -2.35 -6.84 14.87
C ILE A 153 -1.01 -7.06 15.58
N GLY A 154 -1.01 -7.80 16.67
CA GLY A 154 0.18 -8.00 17.48
C GLY A 154 0.78 -6.66 17.98
N ASN A 155 2.02 -6.39 17.62
CA ASN A 155 2.73 -5.16 17.98
C ASN A 155 2.62 -4.05 16.91
N PHE A 156 1.81 -4.23 15.88
CA PHE A 156 1.65 -3.29 14.78
C PHE A 156 0.29 -2.61 14.83
N ILE A 157 0.30 -1.29 14.71
CA ILE A 157 -0.88 -0.44 14.74
C ILE A 157 -0.96 0.28 13.41
N PHE A 158 -2.16 0.30 12.83
CA PHE A 158 -2.45 0.94 11.55
C PHE A 158 -3.35 2.13 11.82
N VAL A 159 -2.91 3.33 11.44
CA VAL A 159 -3.65 4.60 11.59
C VAL A 159 -3.54 5.39 10.29
N HIS A 160 -4.54 6.19 9.94
CA HIS A 160 -4.44 6.99 8.72
C HIS A 160 -3.38 8.07 8.84
N ASP A 161 -3.45 8.89 9.89
CA ASP A 161 -2.44 9.91 10.19
C ASP A 161 -1.72 9.57 11.50
N VAL A 162 -0.40 9.56 11.46
CA VAL A 162 0.45 9.28 12.64
C VAL A 162 0.25 10.31 13.75
N TYR A 163 -0.18 11.52 13.43
CA TYR A 163 -0.44 12.58 14.42
C TYR A 163 -1.77 12.42 15.14
N ASP A 164 -2.67 11.57 14.66
CA ASP A 164 -3.98 11.29 15.26
C ASP A 164 -3.93 10.20 16.35
N CYS A 165 -2.75 9.65 16.63
CA CYS A 165 -2.60 8.58 17.61
C CYS A 165 -1.55 8.89 18.69
N THR A 166 -1.68 8.21 19.84
CA THR A 166 -0.65 8.19 20.87
C THR A 166 0.36 7.09 20.56
N PHE A 167 1.65 7.43 20.53
CA PHE A 167 2.71 6.47 20.29
C PHE A 167 2.74 5.41 21.39
N PRO A 168 2.60 4.13 21.07
CA PRO A 168 2.66 3.06 22.05
C PRO A 168 4.10 2.87 22.54
N GLU A 169 4.27 2.51 23.82
CA GLU A 169 5.60 2.24 24.38
C GLU A 169 6.34 1.11 23.66
N GLN A 170 5.64 0.09 23.21
CA GLN A 170 6.21 -1.11 22.58
C GLN A 170 5.65 -1.41 21.18
N GLY A 171 4.80 -0.56 20.61
CA GLY A 171 4.20 -0.74 19.30
C GLY A 171 5.08 -0.22 18.15
N TYR A 172 4.63 -0.48 16.93
CA TYR A 172 5.13 0.14 15.71
C TYR A 172 3.94 0.54 14.84
N ILE A 173 3.93 1.78 14.37
CA ILE A 173 2.79 2.35 13.66
C ILE A 173 3.05 2.31 12.17
N PHE A 174 2.04 1.92 11.38
CA PHE A 174 1.97 2.14 9.95
C PHE A 174 0.92 3.22 9.65
N SER A 175 1.30 4.23 8.87
CA SER A 175 0.41 5.32 8.48
C SER A 175 0.52 5.67 6.99
N GLY A 176 -0.39 6.52 6.51
CA GLY A 176 -0.42 7.10 5.17
C GLY A 176 -0.50 8.63 5.22
N HIS A 177 -1.53 9.19 4.57
CA HIS A 177 -1.97 10.58 4.61
C HIS A 177 -1.03 11.58 3.93
N ILE A 178 0.22 11.74 4.37
CA ILE A 178 1.13 12.77 3.85
C ILE A 178 1.72 12.47 2.47
N HIS A 179 1.57 11.24 1.97
CA HIS A 179 2.12 10.79 0.68
C HIS A 179 3.62 11.11 0.55
N PRO A 180 4.49 10.45 1.33
CA PRO A 180 5.90 10.83 1.44
C PRO A 180 6.63 10.72 0.11
N SER A 181 7.53 11.68 -0.12
CA SER A 181 8.45 11.71 -1.25
C SER A 181 9.84 12.15 -0.81
N VAL A 182 10.85 11.78 -1.58
CA VAL A 182 12.24 12.19 -1.36
C VAL A 182 12.82 12.80 -2.63
N THR A 183 13.62 13.84 -2.48
CA THR A 183 14.28 14.49 -3.61
C THR A 183 15.71 13.98 -3.76
N ILE A 184 15.99 13.34 -4.89
CA ILE A 184 17.33 12.87 -5.25
C ILE A 184 17.98 13.94 -6.12
N ARG A 185 19.15 14.41 -5.71
CA ARG A 185 19.94 15.41 -6.45
C ARG A 185 20.96 14.69 -7.33
N GLY A 186 20.97 15.01 -8.62
CA GLY A 186 21.94 14.56 -9.58
C GLY A 186 23.12 15.51 -9.71
N LEU A 187 23.98 15.27 -10.70
CA LEU A 187 25.07 16.17 -11.03
C LEU A 187 24.54 17.52 -11.55
N GLY A 188 25.15 18.61 -11.09
CA GLY A 188 24.75 19.98 -11.44
C GLY A 188 23.47 20.43 -10.71
N LYS A 189 22.52 21.05 -11.42
CA LYS A 189 21.27 21.58 -10.85
C LYS A 189 20.07 20.62 -11.00
N GLN A 190 20.31 19.36 -11.36
CA GLN A 190 19.24 18.40 -11.56
C GLN A 190 18.73 17.87 -10.21
N SER A 191 17.43 17.87 -10.03
CA SER A 191 16.76 17.23 -8.89
C SER A 191 15.47 16.58 -9.35
N LEU A 192 15.19 15.39 -8.86
CA LEU A 192 13.98 14.66 -9.12
C LEU A 192 13.37 14.20 -7.80
N THR A 193 12.06 14.36 -7.66
CA THR A 193 11.32 13.93 -6.48
C THR A 193 10.56 12.64 -6.79
N PHE A 194 10.71 11.67 -5.91
CA PHE A 194 10.10 10.34 -6.04
C PHE A 194 9.27 10.01 -4.81
N PRO A 195 8.09 9.39 -4.96
CA PRO A 195 7.39 8.78 -3.82
C PRO A 195 8.32 7.81 -3.10
N CYS A 196 8.15 7.66 -1.80
CA CYS A 196 8.99 6.77 -1.01
C CYS A 196 8.21 6.09 0.13
N PHE A 197 8.70 4.94 0.57
CA PHE A 197 8.41 4.44 1.90
C PHE A 197 9.35 5.11 2.89
N TYR A 198 8.81 5.53 4.03
CA TYR A 198 9.58 6.05 5.15
C TYR A 198 9.42 5.15 6.36
N PHE A 199 10.54 4.81 7.01
CA PHE A 199 10.57 4.02 8.23
C PHE A 199 11.42 4.73 9.28
N GLY A 200 10.75 5.28 10.28
CA GLY A 200 11.37 5.83 11.48
C GLY A 200 11.51 4.78 12.59
N LYS A 201 11.92 5.22 13.78
CA LYS A 201 12.13 4.33 14.93
C LYS A 201 10.86 3.68 15.46
N GLN A 202 9.72 4.37 15.39
CA GLN A 202 8.45 3.93 15.97
C GLN A 202 7.30 3.89 14.97
N TYR A 203 7.48 4.44 13.75
CA TYR A 203 6.45 4.48 12.74
C TYR A 203 7.01 4.44 11.32
N ALA A 204 6.17 3.99 10.41
CA ALA A 204 6.37 4.04 8.97
C ALA A 204 5.27 4.88 8.32
N VAL A 205 5.60 5.52 7.20
CA VAL A 205 4.62 6.19 6.33
C VAL A 205 4.71 5.61 4.94
N LEU A 206 3.57 5.14 4.44
CA LEU A 206 3.45 4.55 3.12
C LEU A 206 3.29 5.64 2.05
N PRO A 207 3.83 5.44 0.85
CA PRO A 207 3.49 6.26 -0.30
C PRO A 207 2.01 6.05 -0.68
N ALA A 208 1.34 7.09 -1.19
CA ALA A 208 0.01 6.91 -1.75
C ALA A 208 0.03 5.83 -2.84
N PHE A 209 -0.90 4.87 -2.74
CA PHE A 209 -1.04 3.84 -3.77
C PHE A 209 -1.45 4.47 -5.10
N SER A 210 -2.39 5.39 -5.13
CA SER A 210 -2.74 6.11 -6.35
C SER A 210 -1.56 6.89 -6.91
N LYS A 211 -1.38 6.83 -8.23
CA LYS A 211 -0.39 7.65 -8.94
C LYS A 211 -0.86 9.09 -9.15
N PHE A 212 -2.14 9.35 -8.95
CA PHE A 212 -2.75 10.66 -9.14
C PHE A 212 -2.95 11.40 -7.83
N THR A 213 -1.84 11.60 -7.08
CA THR A 213 -1.81 12.36 -5.83
C THR A 213 -0.64 13.33 -5.82
N GLY A 214 -0.77 14.42 -5.04
CA GLY A 214 0.40 15.21 -4.62
C GLY A 214 1.27 14.41 -3.67
N THR A 215 2.47 14.89 -3.39
CA THR A 215 3.40 14.29 -2.43
C THR A 215 3.97 15.35 -1.50
N PHE A 216 4.34 14.95 -0.29
CA PHE A 216 5.05 15.79 0.68
C PHE A 216 6.51 15.34 0.75
N THR A 217 7.45 16.25 0.48
CA THR A 217 8.88 15.91 0.53
C THR A 217 9.36 15.83 1.96
N ILE A 218 9.94 14.68 2.32
CA ILE A 218 10.54 14.44 3.62
C ILE A 218 12.06 14.54 3.54
N GLU A 219 12.69 14.82 4.67
CA GLU A 219 14.13 14.74 4.85
C GLU A 219 14.46 13.53 5.73
N GLN A 220 15.35 12.66 5.25
CA GLN A 220 15.83 11.52 6.03
C GLN A 220 16.75 12.00 7.16
N LYS A 221 16.55 11.43 8.35
CA LYS A 221 17.39 11.65 9.52
C LYS A 221 18.20 10.39 9.84
N GLU A 222 19.22 10.55 10.65
CA GLU A 222 20.06 9.43 11.09
C GLU A 222 19.24 8.35 11.81
N GLY A 223 19.43 7.11 11.40
CA GLY A 223 18.72 5.94 11.92
C GLY A 223 17.33 5.70 11.32
N GLU A 224 16.94 6.45 10.29
CA GLU A 224 15.73 6.23 9.50
C GLU A 224 16.04 5.53 8.18
N ASN A 225 15.09 4.76 7.66
CA ASN A 225 15.23 4.12 6.35
C ASN A 225 14.22 4.74 5.38
N VAL A 226 14.71 5.20 4.23
CA VAL A 226 13.88 5.76 3.16
C VAL A 226 14.12 4.96 1.88
N PHE A 227 13.03 4.51 1.27
CA PHE A 227 13.07 3.71 0.05
C PHE A 227 12.33 4.44 -1.07
N ALA A 228 13.09 5.09 -1.95
CA ALA A 228 12.55 5.82 -3.09
C ALA A 228 12.01 4.88 -4.17
N LEU A 229 10.87 5.22 -4.75
CA LEU A 229 10.21 4.49 -5.82
C LEU A 229 10.52 5.14 -7.17
N VAL A 230 11.51 4.61 -7.87
CA VAL A 230 11.97 5.15 -9.15
C VAL A 230 11.51 4.23 -10.28
N LYS A 231 10.47 4.65 -11.02
CA LYS A 231 9.78 3.81 -12.01
C LYS A 231 9.26 2.51 -11.37
N GLN A 232 9.84 1.38 -11.71
CA GLN A 232 9.49 0.05 -11.18
C GLN A 232 10.58 -0.51 -10.27
N THR A 233 11.42 0.35 -9.70
CA THR A 233 12.57 -0.05 -8.86
C THR A 233 12.50 0.66 -7.52
N ILE A 234 12.96 0.00 -6.47
CA ILE A 234 13.12 0.56 -5.13
C ILE A 234 14.60 0.84 -4.91
N ILE A 235 14.92 2.05 -4.44
CA ILE A 235 16.27 2.50 -4.14
C ILE A 235 16.32 2.90 -2.66
N SER A 236 17.21 2.29 -1.89
CA SER A 236 17.52 2.75 -0.53
C SER A 236 18.32 4.05 -0.61
N ILE A 237 17.90 5.05 0.18
CA ILE A 237 18.54 6.37 0.24
C ILE A 237 19.44 6.43 1.48
#